data_0b37d08e508b0b175d3264537aae8bb0
#
_entry.id   0b37d08e508b0b175d3264537aae8bb0
#
_cell.length_a   1.000
_cell.length_b   1.000
_cell.length_c   1.000
_cell.angle_alpha   90.00
_cell.angle_beta   90.00
_cell.angle_gamma   90.00
#
_symmetry.space_group_name_H-M   'P 1'
#
loop_
_entity.id
_entity.type
_entity.pdbx_description
1 polymer ?
#
loop_
_entity_poly.entity_id
_entity_poly.type
_entity_poly.pdbx_seq_one_letter_code
_entity_poly.pdbx_strand_id
1 'polypeptide(L)'
;MHLSDLHFGAHDPRACAAVQALARALPVSVVVVSGDLTQRATVPQFEAAHEFISALPARHTLVMPGNHDLPLFAWWERLGGAYRRYARWWGSDREPVCDAGGFFVVGVDTTRAWRHRRGSLSPEQIDRAARRLAAAPPGRWRILATHHPLVARHPGDADHRPHRAAEALARWRGGGGKAGRPALTTEV
;
A
#
# COMPACT_ATOMS: atom_id res chain seq x y z
N MET A 1 9.35 0.39 -8.85
CA MET A 1 9.95 0.75 -7.53
C MET A 1 8.87 0.57 -6.48
N HIS A 2 9.19 0.00 -5.32
CA HIS A 2 8.29 -0.12 -4.18
C HIS A 2 8.89 0.63 -3.00
N LEU A 3 8.06 1.41 -2.31
CA LEU A 3 8.40 2.19 -1.12
C LEU A 3 7.37 1.90 -0.04
N SER A 4 7.79 1.87 1.21
CA SER A 4 6.93 1.73 2.36
C SER A 4 7.54 2.44 3.56
N ASP A 5 6.74 2.72 4.57
CA ASP A 5 7.19 3.22 5.86
C ASP A 5 8.07 4.47 5.76
N LEU A 6 7.62 5.43 4.96
CA LEU A 6 8.34 6.69 4.72
C LEU A 6 8.40 7.55 5.98
N HIS A 7 7.38 7.47 6.84
CA HIS A 7 7.29 8.13 8.14
C HIS A 7 7.71 9.60 8.12
N PHE A 8 7.19 10.39 7.16
CA PHE A 8 7.45 11.82 7.14
C PHE A 8 7.12 12.46 8.50
N GLY A 9 8.07 13.20 9.04
CA GLY A 9 8.10 13.67 10.43
C GLY A 9 9.10 12.92 11.33
N ALA A 10 9.61 11.76 10.87
CA ALA A 10 10.72 11.01 11.48
C ALA A 10 11.68 10.41 10.42
N HIS A 11 11.48 10.76 9.14
CA HIS A 11 12.28 10.28 8.01
C HIS A 11 13.73 10.80 8.04
N ASP A 12 14.64 10.07 7.39
CA ASP A 12 16.00 10.56 7.09
C ASP A 12 16.01 11.27 5.73
N PRO A 13 16.31 12.59 5.67
CA PRO A 13 16.39 13.30 4.41
C PRO A 13 17.42 12.75 3.42
N ARG A 14 18.49 12.11 3.92
CA ARG A 14 19.52 11.49 3.08
C ARG A 14 18.98 10.26 2.37
N ALA A 15 18.15 9.46 3.06
CA ALA A 15 17.46 8.32 2.48
C ALA A 15 16.49 8.79 1.38
N CYS A 16 15.74 9.85 1.62
CA CYS A 16 14.85 10.44 0.61
C CYS A 16 15.63 10.90 -0.63
N ALA A 17 16.76 11.59 -0.44
CA ALA A 17 17.61 12.03 -1.55
C ALA A 17 18.19 10.85 -2.34
N ALA A 18 18.61 9.78 -1.67
CA ALA A 18 19.11 8.56 -2.29
C ALA A 18 18.03 7.86 -3.13
N VAL A 19 16.79 7.75 -2.61
CA VAL A 19 15.64 7.19 -3.34
C VAL A 19 15.34 8.02 -4.60
N GLN A 20 15.34 9.35 -4.49
CA GLN A 20 15.12 10.22 -5.65
C GLN A 20 16.23 10.09 -6.69
N ALA A 21 17.49 10.01 -6.26
CA ALA A 21 18.62 9.79 -7.17
C ALA A 21 18.50 8.45 -7.89
N LEU A 22 18.16 7.38 -7.15
CA LEU A 22 17.94 6.05 -7.73
C LEU A 22 16.76 6.05 -8.72
N ALA A 23 15.67 6.71 -8.38
CA ALA A 23 14.49 6.81 -9.25
C ALA A 23 14.81 7.54 -10.57
N ARG A 24 15.70 8.56 -10.54
CA ARG A 24 16.15 9.26 -11.75
C ARG A 24 17.13 8.43 -12.59
N ALA A 25 17.90 7.54 -11.96
CA ALA A 25 18.88 6.70 -12.64
C ALA A 25 18.29 5.44 -13.29
N LEU A 26 17.07 5.06 -12.91
CA LEU A 26 16.41 3.83 -13.39
C LEU A 26 15.15 4.15 -14.21
N PRO A 27 14.80 3.30 -15.20
CA PRO A 27 13.56 3.44 -15.95
C PRO A 27 12.36 2.97 -15.09
N VAL A 28 11.90 3.81 -14.16
CA VAL A 28 10.81 3.49 -13.25
C VAL A 28 9.46 3.64 -13.96
N SER A 29 8.80 2.54 -14.29
CA SER A 29 7.47 2.54 -14.90
C SER A 29 6.37 2.80 -13.88
N VAL A 30 6.51 2.24 -12.68
CA VAL A 30 5.52 2.36 -11.60
C VAL A 30 6.21 2.52 -10.25
N VAL A 31 5.69 3.45 -9.45
CA VAL A 31 6.00 3.55 -8.01
C VAL A 31 4.78 3.07 -7.25
N VAL A 32 4.99 2.18 -6.31
CA VAL A 32 3.98 1.73 -5.35
C VAL A 32 4.43 2.16 -3.96
N VAL A 33 3.61 2.96 -3.28
CA VAL A 33 3.84 3.38 -1.89
C VAL A 33 2.79 2.70 -1.02
N SER A 34 3.21 1.70 -0.24
CA SER A 34 2.29 0.79 0.44
C SER A 34 1.99 1.19 1.89
N GLY A 35 1.99 2.48 2.19
CA GLY A 35 1.50 2.99 3.48
C GLY A 35 2.59 3.54 4.41
N ASP A 36 2.14 4.03 5.56
CA ASP A 36 2.92 4.74 6.56
C ASP A 36 3.72 5.90 5.95
N LEU A 37 2.99 6.73 5.21
CA LEU A 37 3.51 7.93 4.56
C LEU A 37 3.99 8.93 5.61
N THR A 38 3.28 8.98 6.73
CA THR A 38 3.47 9.94 7.82
C THR A 38 3.74 9.25 9.14
N GLN A 39 4.43 9.93 10.05
CA GLN A 39 4.63 9.44 11.42
C GLN A 39 3.40 9.61 12.30
N ARG A 40 2.58 10.67 12.09
CA ARG A 40 1.49 11.06 13.00
C ARG A 40 0.25 11.62 12.29
N ALA A 41 0.09 11.37 11.01
CA ALA A 41 -1.04 11.84 10.22
C ALA A 41 -1.30 13.35 10.31
N THR A 42 -0.26 14.18 10.49
CA THR A 42 -0.43 15.64 10.50
C THR A 42 -0.44 16.21 9.09
N VAL A 43 -1.11 17.36 8.90
CA VAL A 43 -1.17 17.99 7.57
C VAL A 43 0.22 18.31 7.00
N PRO A 44 1.18 18.90 7.75
CA PRO A 44 2.51 19.14 7.22
C PRO A 44 3.27 17.87 6.83
N GLN A 45 3.04 16.74 7.56
CA GLN A 45 3.67 15.47 7.21
C GLN A 45 3.11 14.90 5.91
N PHE A 46 1.80 14.99 5.69
CA PHE A 46 1.18 14.61 4.43
C PHE A 46 1.64 15.48 3.26
N GLU A 47 1.78 16.79 3.49
CA GLU A 47 2.29 17.72 2.49
C GLU A 47 3.70 17.35 2.04
N ALA A 48 4.62 17.14 2.98
CA ALA A 48 5.99 16.74 2.69
C ALA A 48 6.06 15.36 2.01
N ALA A 49 5.23 14.39 2.43
CA ALA A 49 5.14 13.09 1.78
C ALA A 49 4.64 13.22 0.34
N HIS A 50 3.63 14.06 0.11
CA HIS A 50 3.08 14.31 -1.22
C HIS A 50 4.09 14.98 -2.15
N GLU A 51 4.82 15.99 -1.67
CA GLU A 51 5.90 16.65 -2.43
C GLU A 51 6.99 15.65 -2.83
N PHE A 52 7.44 14.82 -1.89
CA PHE A 52 8.44 13.79 -2.14
C PHE A 52 7.97 12.77 -3.19
N ILE A 53 6.78 12.22 -3.02
CA ILE A 53 6.23 11.19 -3.92
C ILE A 53 5.98 11.78 -5.32
N SER A 54 5.45 13.01 -5.40
CA SER A 54 5.18 13.69 -6.68
C SER A 54 6.45 14.04 -7.46
N ALA A 55 7.58 14.17 -6.77
CA ALA A 55 8.88 14.43 -7.39
C ALA A 55 9.56 13.16 -7.96
N LEU A 56 9.01 11.97 -7.72
CA LEU A 56 9.54 10.72 -8.26
C LEU A 56 9.19 10.59 -9.76
N PRO A 57 10.16 10.34 -10.65
CA PRO A 57 9.94 10.27 -12.09
C PRO A 57 9.34 8.91 -12.48
N ALA A 58 8.05 8.72 -12.24
CA ALA A 58 7.34 7.51 -12.60
C ALA A 58 6.14 7.83 -13.50
N ARG A 59 5.82 6.93 -14.44
CA ARG A 59 4.63 7.07 -15.28
C ARG A 59 3.34 6.86 -14.48
N HIS A 60 3.39 5.98 -13.50
CA HIS A 60 2.27 5.63 -12.63
C HIS A 60 2.73 5.63 -11.18
N THR A 61 1.92 6.20 -10.31
CA THR A 61 2.17 6.19 -8.87
C THR A 61 0.91 5.71 -8.17
N LEU A 62 1.03 4.61 -7.40
CA LEU A 62 -0.02 4.10 -6.54
C LEU A 62 0.37 4.39 -5.10
N VAL A 63 -0.54 5.00 -4.36
CA VAL A 63 -0.34 5.32 -2.95
C VAL A 63 -1.47 4.70 -2.14
N MET A 64 -1.13 4.06 -1.05
CA MET A 64 -2.08 3.47 -0.11
C MET A 64 -1.80 3.97 1.30
N PRO A 65 -2.80 4.00 2.19
CA PRO A 65 -2.58 4.38 3.57
C PRO A 65 -1.99 3.24 4.39
N GLY A 66 -1.14 3.59 5.36
CA GLY A 66 -0.73 2.75 6.46
C GLY A 66 -1.45 3.12 7.77
N ASN A 67 -1.11 2.43 8.84
CA ASN A 67 -1.76 2.67 10.14
C ASN A 67 -1.32 3.99 10.80
N HIS A 68 -0.11 4.49 10.50
CA HIS A 68 0.36 5.79 10.96
C HIS A 68 -0.26 6.98 10.21
N ASP A 69 -0.90 6.72 9.06
CA ASP A 69 -1.63 7.73 8.29
C ASP A 69 -3.04 8.01 8.85
N LEU A 70 -3.42 7.29 9.91
CA LEU A 70 -4.65 7.52 10.64
C LEU A 70 -4.38 8.31 11.92
N PRO A 71 -5.17 9.36 12.23
CA PRO A 71 -4.92 10.20 13.39
C PRO A 71 -5.01 9.38 14.69
N LEU A 72 -3.90 9.29 15.43
CA LEU A 72 -3.81 8.46 16.63
C LEU A 72 -4.59 9.08 17.82
N PHE A 73 -4.45 10.40 17.99
CA PHE A 73 -4.98 11.10 19.18
C PHE A 73 -6.32 11.80 18.96
N ALA A 74 -6.76 11.98 17.71
CA ALA A 74 -8.04 12.59 17.38
C ALA A 74 -9.12 11.49 17.25
N TRP A 75 -9.55 10.93 18.38
CA TRP A 75 -10.52 9.82 18.42
C TRP A 75 -11.85 10.16 17.72
N TRP A 76 -12.29 11.43 17.77
CA TRP A 76 -13.49 11.91 17.07
C TRP A 76 -13.32 11.87 15.54
N GLU A 77 -12.12 12.14 15.01
CA GLU A 77 -11.86 11.98 13.57
C GLU A 77 -11.90 10.51 13.17
N ARG A 78 -11.51 9.58 14.06
CA ARG A 78 -11.56 8.15 13.79
C ARG A 78 -12.98 7.60 13.66
N LEU A 79 -13.96 8.23 14.31
CA LEU A 79 -15.36 7.82 14.26
C LEU A 79 -16.07 8.22 12.95
N GLY A 80 -15.63 9.26 12.26
CA GLY A 80 -16.33 9.74 11.06
C GLY A 80 -15.45 10.29 9.95
N GLY A 81 -14.14 10.18 10.04
CA GLY A 81 -13.26 10.79 9.04
C GLY A 81 -11.79 10.38 9.12
N ALA A 82 -11.51 9.16 9.59
CA ALA A 82 -10.15 8.68 9.84
C ALA A 82 -9.21 8.85 8.64
N TYR A 83 -9.72 8.73 7.43
CA TYR A 83 -8.95 8.84 6.18
C TYR A 83 -9.06 10.23 5.52
N ARG A 84 -9.75 11.20 6.14
CA ARG A 84 -10.00 12.53 5.53
C ARG A 84 -8.70 13.26 5.20
N ARG A 85 -7.69 13.16 6.08
CA ARG A 85 -6.40 13.80 5.87
C ARG A 85 -5.64 13.17 4.72
N TYR A 86 -5.60 11.83 4.65
CA TYR A 86 -5.05 11.08 3.52
C TYR A 86 -5.78 11.43 2.21
N ALA A 87 -7.13 11.40 2.24
CA ALA A 87 -7.96 11.63 1.05
C ALA A 87 -7.80 13.03 0.45
N ARG A 88 -7.36 14.01 1.22
CA ARG A 88 -7.07 15.37 0.72
C ARG A 88 -5.94 15.37 -0.33
N TRP A 89 -4.99 14.43 -0.22
CA TRP A 89 -3.80 14.36 -1.07
C TRP A 89 -3.91 13.32 -2.18
N TRP A 90 -4.51 12.18 -1.89
CA TRP A 90 -4.58 11.03 -2.82
C TRP A 90 -6.01 10.59 -3.17
N GLY A 91 -7.03 11.34 -2.76
CA GLY A 91 -8.41 10.98 -3.00
C GLY A 91 -8.93 9.89 -2.05
N SER A 92 -10.18 9.51 -2.25
CA SER A 92 -10.87 8.54 -1.38
C SER A 92 -10.59 7.07 -1.72
N ASP A 93 -9.98 6.80 -2.89
CA ASP A 93 -9.61 5.43 -3.27
C ASP A 93 -8.35 4.99 -2.51
N ARG A 94 -8.52 4.01 -1.64
CA ARG A 94 -7.44 3.42 -0.85
C ARG A 94 -6.98 2.07 -1.40
N GLU A 95 -7.62 1.60 -2.46
CA GLU A 95 -7.32 0.33 -3.11
C GLU A 95 -7.08 0.55 -4.62
N PRO A 96 -6.07 1.35 -4.98
CA PRO A 96 -5.82 1.70 -6.36
C PRO A 96 -5.42 0.50 -7.20
N VAL A 97 -5.74 0.54 -8.49
CA VAL A 97 -5.33 -0.46 -9.48
C VAL A 97 -4.63 0.24 -10.63
N CYS A 98 -3.55 -0.36 -11.13
CA CYS A 98 -2.81 0.16 -12.27
C CYS A 98 -2.35 -0.95 -13.21
N ASP A 99 -2.53 -0.77 -14.51
CA ASP A 99 -1.82 -1.51 -15.56
C ASP A 99 -0.63 -0.65 -16.04
N ALA A 100 0.55 -1.03 -15.61
CA ALA A 100 1.81 -0.34 -15.95
C ALA A 100 2.59 -1.08 -17.06
N GLY A 101 1.91 -1.63 -18.04
CA GLY A 101 2.49 -2.28 -19.19
C GLY A 101 3.00 -3.71 -18.93
N GLY A 102 4.05 -3.88 -18.13
CA GLY A 102 4.54 -5.21 -17.71
C GLY A 102 3.91 -5.72 -16.44
N PHE A 103 3.32 -4.82 -15.64
CA PHE A 103 2.83 -5.08 -14.29
C PHE A 103 1.37 -4.67 -14.16
N PHE A 104 0.58 -5.51 -13.52
CA PHE A 104 -0.77 -5.20 -13.09
C PHE A 104 -0.80 -5.19 -11.56
N VAL A 105 -0.95 -4.00 -10.98
CA VAL A 105 -0.84 -3.77 -9.54
C VAL A 105 -2.22 -3.56 -8.95
N VAL A 106 -2.52 -4.29 -7.89
CA VAL A 106 -3.76 -4.17 -7.11
C VAL A 106 -3.41 -3.82 -5.66
N GLY A 107 -3.77 -2.62 -5.21
CA GLY A 107 -3.68 -2.21 -3.83
C GLY A 107 -4.85 -2.76 -3.01
N VAL A 108 -4.59 -3.14 -1.75
CA VAL A 108 -5.61 -3.57 -0.79
C VAL A 108 -5.38 -2.90 0.56
N ASP A 109 -6.34 -2.08 0.99
CA ASP A 109 -6.29 -1.40 2.27
C ASP A 109 -6.51 -2.36 3.43
N THR A 110 -5.45 -2.64 4.16
CA THR A 110 -5.48 -3.49 5.36
C THR A 110 -5.69 -2.69 6.65
N THR A 111 -5.70 -1.36 6.59
CA THR A 111 -5.85 -0.49 7.76
C THR A 111 -7.30 -0.46 8.27
N ARG A 112 -7.49 -0.11 9.55
CA ARG A 112 -8.80 0.08 10.17
C ARG A 112 -8.75 1.23 11.17
N ALA A 113 -9.72 2.11 11.12
CA ALA A 113 -9.79 3.29 11.99
C ALA A 113 -9.70 2.98 13.49
N TRP A 114 -10.20 1.82 13.91
CA TRP A 114 -10.24 1.38 15.32
C TRP A 114 -9.09 0.44 15.71
N ARG A 115 -8.20 0.09 14.77
CA ARG A 115 -7.03 -0.79 15.02
C ARG A 115 -5.76 -0.07 14.62
N HIS A 116 -4.81 0.03 15.55
CA HIS A 116 -3.57 0.75 15.29
C HIS A 116 -2.44 -0.16 14.81
N ARG A 117 -2.33 -1.38 15.30
CA ARG A 117 -1.20 -2.28 14.97
C ARG A 117 -1.60 -3.42 14.02
N ARG A 118 -2.76 -3.99 14.22
CA ARG A 118 -3.21 -5.16 13.48
C ARG A 118 -4.26 -4.75 12.45
N GLY A 119 -3.94 -4.92 11.19
CA GLY A 119 -4.88 -4.70 10.10
C GLY A 119 -6.03 -5.69 10.08
N SER A 120 -6.93 -5.54 9.13
CA SER A 120 -8.03 -6.48 8.88
C SER A 120 -8.44 -6.45 7.43
N LEU A 121 -8.86 -7.59 6.91
CA LEU A 121 -9.48 -7.74 5.60
C LEU A 121 -10.94 -8.16 5.77
N SER A 122 -11.85 -7.58 5.00
CA SER A 122 -13.22 -8.08 4.92
C SER A 122 -13.35 -9.12 3.81
N PRO A 123 -14.35 -10.03 3.87
CA PRO A 123 -14.59 -10.97 2.78
C PRO A 123 -14.78 -10.28 1.43
N GLU A 124 -15.48 -9.15 1.42
CA GLU A 124 -15.75 -8.36 0.22
C GLU A 124 -14.47 -7.75 -0.38
N GLN A 125 -13.52 -7.32 0.48
CA GLN A 125 -12.20 -6.87 0.03
C GLN A 125 -11.41 -8.02 -0.59
N ILE A 126 -11.41 -9.19 0.05
CA ILE A 126 -10.72 -10.38 -0.43
C ILE A 126 -11.25 -10.79 -1.81
N ASP A 127 -12.56 -10.85 -1.98
CA ASP A 127 -13.17 -11.21 -3.25
C ASP A 127 -13.00 -10.12 -4.32
N ARG A 128 -13.07 -8.85 -3.95
CA ARG A 128 -12.82 -7.74 -4.87
C ARG A 128 -11.39 -7.77 -5.41
N ALA A 129 -10.39 -7.96 -4.55
CA ALA A 129 -8.99 -8.08 -4.96
C ALA A 129 -8.79 -9.31 -5.85
N ALA A 130 -9.41 -10.46 -5.54
CA ALA A 130 -9.35 -11.65 -6.38
C ALA A 130 -9.92 -11.39 -7.79
N ARG A 131 -11.08 -10.73 -7.89
CA ARG A 131 -11.67 -10.36 -9.20
C ARG A 131 -10.77 -9.39 -9.96
N ARG A 132 -10.20 -8.38 -9.30
CA ARG A 132 -9.27 -7.42 -9.92
C ARG A 132 -8.01 -8.13 -10.46
N LEU A 133 -7.41 -9.02 -9.67
CA LEU A 133 -6.25 -9.81 -10.11
C LEU A 133 -6.59 -10.75 -11.29
N ALA A 134 -7.78 -11.33 -11.29
CA ALA A 134 -8.25 -12.18 -12.39
C ALA A 134 -8.49 -11.39 -13.69
N ALA A 135 -8.86 -10.12 -13.59
CA ALA A 135 -9.07 -9.21 -14.72
C ALA A 135 -7.75 -8.66 -15.32
N ALA A 136 -6.60 -9.01 -14.75
CA ALA A 136 -5.31 -8.58 -15.29
C ALA A 136 -5.14 -9.08 -16.74
N PRO A 137 -4.72 -8.21 -17.69
CA PRO A 137 -4.47 -8.61 -19.05
C PRO A 137 -3.44 -9.76 -19.17
N PRO A 138 -3.53 -10.60 -20.20
CA PRO A 138 -2.55 -11.67 -20.43
C PRO A 138 -1.12 -11.14 -20.48
N GLY A 139 -0.17 -11.90 -19.93
CA GLY A 139 1.25 -11.55 -19.97
C GLY A 139 1.70 -10.53 -18.92
N ARG A 140 0.79 -9.98 -18.10
CA ARG A 140 1.14 -9.08 -17.01
C ARG A 140 1.62 -9.85 -15.77
N TRP A 141 2.64 -9.32 -15.10
CA TRP A 141 2.96 -9.69 -13.73
C TRP A 141 1.88 -9.14 -12.81
N ARG A 142 1.24 -10.02 -12.05
CA ARG A 142 0.20 -9.63 -11.08
C ARG A 142 0.87 -9.33 -9.75
N ILE A 143 0.75 -8.10 -9.29
CA ILE A 143 1.29 -7.63 -8.01
C ILE A 143 0.11 -7.26 -7.12
N LEU A 144 0.09 -7.81 -5.93
CA LEU A 144 -0.83 -7.37 -4.87
C LEU A 144 0.01 -6.63 -3.83
N ALA A 145 -0.39 -5.40 -3.53
CA ALA A 145 0.27 -4.55 -2.56
C ALA A 145 -0.61 -4.37 -1.31
N THR A 146 -0.03 -4.57 -0.13
CA THR A 146 -0.67 -4.34 1.17
C THR A 146 0.32 -3.62 2.08
N HIS A 147 -0.19 -2.85 3.05
CA HIS A 147 0.68 -2.26 4.07
C HIS A 147 1.08 -3.29 5.12
N HIS A 148 0.11 -4.00 5.71
CA HIS A 148 0.43 -5.01 6.72
C HIS A 148 0.90 -6.32 6.06
N PRO A 149 1.90 -7.03 6.64
CA PRO A 149 2.42 -8.27 6.11
C PRO A 149 1.35 -9.38 6.15
N LEU A 150 1.19 -10.10 5.05
CA LEU A 150 0.25 -11.23 4.98
C LEU A 150 0.88 -12.52 5.54
N VAL A 151 2.21 -12.61 5.51
CA VAL A 151 2.99 -13.74 6.03
C VAL A 151 3.98 -13.22 7.07
N ALA A 152 4.04 -13.84 8.22
CA ALA A 152 5.07 -13.55 9.21
C ALA A 152 6.39 -14.19 8.77
N ARG A 153 7.44 -13.40 8.65
CA ARG A 153 8.81 -13.86 8.40
C ARG A 153 9.55 -14.13 9.70
N HIS A 154 9.20 -13.36 10.73
CA HIS A 154 9.76 -13.47 12.08
C HIS A 154 8.64 -13.60 13.11
N PRO A 155 8.88 -14.18 14.30
CA PRO A 155 7.86 -14.32 15.34
C PRO A 155 7.16 -12.99 15.68
N GLY A 156 7.88 -11.85 15.67
CA GLY A 156 7.33 -10.52 15.95
C GLY A 156 6.32 -10.03 14.89
N ASP A 157 6.42 -10.50 13.65
CA ASP A 157 5.53 -10.07 12.57
C ASP A 157 4.12 -10.66 12.73
N ALA A 158 3.97 -11.73 13.50
CA ALA A 158 2.68 -12.39 13.70
C ALA A 158 1.62 -11.43 14.28
N ASP A 159 2.05 -10.46 15.10
CA ASP A 159 1.17 -9.47 15.71
C ASP A 159 0.78 -8.34 14.74
N HIS A 160 1.49 -8.20 13.63
CA HIS A 160 1.19 -7.21 12.58
C HIS A 160 0.32 -7.78 11.46
N ARG A 161 0.16 -9.11 11.37
CA ARG A 161 -0.65 -9.73 10.32
C ARG A 161 -2.11 -9.28 10.42
N PRO A 162 -2.74 -8.88 9.30
CA PRO A 162 -4.15 -8.53 9.31
C PRO A 162 -5.03 -9.76 9.62
N HIS A 163 -6.13 -9.50 10.28
CA HIS A 163 -7.17 -10.52 10.43
C HIS A 163 -7.60 -11.02 9.05
N ARG A 164 -7.78 -12.34 8.88
CA ARG A 164 -8.09 -13.04 7.62
C ARG A 164 -6.95 -13.06 6.59
N ALA A 165 -5.69 -12.79 6.96
CA ALA A 165 -4.58 -12.89 6.02
C ALA A 165 -4.44 -14.28 5.38
N ALA A 166 -4.64 -15.36 6.14
CA ALA A 166 -4.56 -16.73 5.62
C ALA A 166 -5.68 -17.04 4.60
N GLU A 167 -6.91 -16.61 4.88
CA GLU A 167 -8.07 -16.72 3.97
C GLU A 167 -7.80 -15.95 2.66
N ALA A 168 -7.31 -14.72 2.79
CA ALA A 168 -6.96 -13.88 1.67
C ALA A 168 -5.89 -14.52 0.77
N LEU A 169 -4.80 -15.02 1.36
CA LEU A 169 -3.72 -15.70 0.63
C LEU A 169 -4.24 -16.95 -0.10
N ALA A 170 -5.06 -17.78 0.55
CA ALA A 170 -5.66 -18.96 -0.08
C ALA A 170 -6.51 -18.56 -1.29
N ARG A 171 -7.34 -17.52 -1.15
CA ARG A 171 -8.22 -17.01 -2.21
C ARG A 171 -7.46 -16.42 -3.40
N TRP A 172 -6.41 -15.65 -3.13
CA TRP A 172 -5.64 -14.97 -4.17
C TRP A 172 -4.66 -15.90 -4.90
N ARG A 173 -4.10 -16.90 -4.22
CA ARG A 173 -3.27 -17.95 -4.85
C ARG A 173 -4.08 -18.89 -5.73
N GLY A 174 -5.31 -19.22 -5.33
CA GLY A 174 -6.19 -20.13 -6.09
C GLY A 174 -6.79 -19.52 -7.36
N GLY A 175 -6.78 -18.21 -7.52
CA GLY A 175 -7.30 -17.50 -8.70
C GLY A 175 -6.34 -17.42 -9.89
N GLY A 176 -5.13 -17.96 -9.77
CA GLY A 176 -4.17 -18.08 -10.87
C GLY A 176 -4.52 -19.24 -11.81
N GLY A 177 -5.39 -18.99 -12.80
CA GLY A 177 -5.66 -19.97 -13.85
C GLY A 177 -4.36 -20.45 -14.52
N LYS A 178 -4.38 -21.63 -15.15
CA LYS A 178 -3.27 -22.41 -15.73
C LYS A 178 -2.33 -21.69 -16.73
N ALA A 179 -2.44 -20.38 -16.91
CA ALA A 179 -1.67 -19.59 -17.88
C ALA A 179 -1.12 -18.25 -17.36
N GLY A 180 -1.04 -18.02 -16.06
CA GLY A 180 -0.57 -16.75 -15.49
C GLY A 180 0.73 -16.91 -14.71
N ARG A 181 1.69 -15.99 -14.92
CA ARG A 181 2.86 -15.81 -14.06
C ARG A 181 2.41 -15.63 -12.61
N PRO A 182 3.17 -16.13 -11.61
CA PRO A 182 2.75 -16.12 -10.21
C PRO A 182 2.44 -14.69 -9.73
N ALA A 183 1.42 -14.56 -8.89
CA ALA A 183 1.18 -13.32 -8.18
C ALA A 183 2.35 -13.09 -7.20
N LEU A 184 3.01 -11.96 -7.33
CA LEU A 184 4.00 -11.51 -6.34
C LEU A 184 3.25 -10.71 -5.28
N THR A 185 3.38 -11.11 -4.04
CA THR A 185 2.93 -10.34 -2.89
C THR A 185 4.13 -9.53 -2.41
N THR A 186 4.03 -8.22 -2.48
CA THR A 186 5.02 -7.34 -1.85
C THR A 186 4.59 -7.15 -0.40
N GLU A 187 5.40 -7.68 0.50
CA GLU A 187 5.30 -7.50 1.94
C GLU A 187 6.50 -6.67 2.38
N VAL A 188 6.28 -5.74 3.24
CA VAL A 188 7.34 -4.97 3.91
C VAL A 188 7.37 -5.34 5.36
#